data_706e17422a81a983c06a397ca00ccfe5
#
_entry.id   706e17422a81a983c06a397ca00ccfe5
#
_cell.length_a   1.000
_cell.length_b   1.000
_cell.length_c   1.000
_cell.angle_alpha   90.00
_cell.angle_beta   90.00
_cell.angle_gamma   90.00
#
_symmetry.space_group_name_H-M   'P 1'
#
loop_
_entity.id
_entity.type
_entity.pdbx_description
1 polymer ?
#
loop_
_entity_poly.entity_id
_entity_poly.type
_entity_poly.pdbx_seq_one_letter_code
_entity_poly.pdbx_strand_id
1 'polypeptide(L)'
;MKCDSQIHIYDRAFLKPGDSQVFVEHADVAAYRQVQSKLGTQRVVIVTPRVYGTDNAVTVDAIRQLGIDNARGVAVLDPDVTDDELDALNKGGIRGIRFTLYTAQNAAVGFDMVEPLARRVAELGWHVQLHWTAEQIVEHEALLHRLPAKMVFDHRARLPSKDGVRHAAFGIVRRLADAGRAWIKLSGPYLDSAAGLGNRYDDITPMARAWVQAVPERLVWGSDWPHVTETHKPDDAFLLDLLAEWAEDDAARERILVTNPAVLYGFAI
;
A
#
# COMPACT_ATOMS: atom_id res chain seq x y z
N MET A 1 -4.83 6.84 -17.25
CA MET A 1 -4.91 7.68 -16.02
C MET A 1 -3.93 7.13 -15.00
N LYS A 2 -2.94 7.95 -14.60
CA LYS A 2 -1.93 7.58 -13.60
C LYS A 2 -2.55 7.44 -12.21
N CYS A 3 -2.09 6.47 -11.43
CA CYS A 3 -2.58 6.17 -10.09
C CYS A 3 -1.46 6.34 -9.04
N ASP A 4 -1.78 7.02 -7.95
CA ASP A 4 -1.05 6.93 -6.70
C ASP A 4 -1.66 5.81 -5.86
N SER A 5 -0.96 4.68 -5.72
CA SER A 5 -1.52 3.45 -5.13
C SER A 5 -1.33 3.34 -3.61
N GLN A 6 -0.88 4.41 -2.96
CA GLN A 6 -0.68 4.43 -1.50
C GLN A 6 -0.70 5.85 -0.97
N ILE A 7 -1.79 6.23 -0.30
CA ILE A 7 -1.87 7.44 0.53
C ILE A 7 -2.66 7.16 1.82
N HIS A 8 -2.60 8.11 2.74
CA HIS A 8 -3.36 8.11 3.98
C HIS A 8 -4.05 9.46 4.19
N ILE A 9 -5.35 9.47 4.41
CA ILE A 9 -6.12 10.69 4.73
C ILE A 9 -6.35 10.77 6.22
N TYR A 10 -6.10 11.94 6.78
CA TYR A 10 -6.31 12.28 8.18
C TYR A 10 -7.33 13.41 8.29
N ASP A 11 -8.45 13.15 8.94
CA ASP A 11 -9.47 14.15 9.23
C ASP A 11 -9.94 14.03 10.69
N ARG A 12 -9.84 15.14 11.44
CA ARG A 12 -10.20 15.19 12.85
C ARG A 12 -11.66 14.87 13.11
N ALA A 13 -12.55 15.09 12.12
CA ALA A 13 -13.96 14.79 12.26
C ALA A 13 -14.26 13.31 12.50
N PHE A 14 -13.32 12.42 12.14
CA PHE A 14 -13.44 10.97 12.31
C PHE A 14 -12.66 10.42 13.51
N LEU A 15 -11.98 11.28 14.29
CA LEU A 15 -11.31 10.83 15.53
C LEU A 15 -12.33 10.56 16.61
N LYS A 16 -12.14 9.45 17.32
CA LYS A 16 -12.93 9.11 18.52
C LYS A 16 -12.21 9.56 19.80
N PRO A 17 -12.96 9.85 20.87
CA PRO A 17 -12.34 10.11 22.16
C PRO A 17 -11.47 8.92 22.60
N GLY A 18 -10.21 9.19 22.92
CA GLY A 18 -9.24 8.15 23.30
C GLY A 18 -8.40 7.60 22.15
N ASP A 19 -8.67 7.96 20.90
CA ASP A 19 -7.74 7.72 19.79
C ASP A 19 -6.44 8.48 20.10
N SER A 20 -5.51 7.77 20.72
CA SER A 20 -4.18 8.31 20.93
C SER A 20 -3.37 7.87 19.77
N GLN A 21 -2.63 8.69 19.15
CA GLN A 21 -1.50 8.26 18.37
C GLN A 21 -1.14 9.28 17.30
N VAL A 22 -0.17 9.00 16.46
CA VAL A 22 0.35 9.91 15.45
C VAL A 22 -0.76 10.34 14.50
N PHE A 23 -1.38 11.47 14.81
CA PHE A 23 -2.27 12.18 13.89
C PHE A 23 -1.45 13.16 13.08
N VAL A 24 -1.67 13.22 11.77
CA VAL A 24 -0.99 14.16 10.87
C VAL A 24 -1.95 15.29 10.54
N GLU A 25 -1.61 16.49 11.00
CA GLU A 25 -2.38 17.70 10.70
C GLU A 25 -2.28 18.05 9.21
N HIS A 26 -3.33 18.67 8.69
CA HIS A 26 -3.36 19.18 7.30
C HIS A 26 -3.11 18.07 6.26
N ALA A 27 -3.57 16.84 6.53
CA ALA A 27 -3.49 15.72 5.61
C ALA A 27 -4.88 15.22 5.18
N ASP A 28 -5.79 16.14 4.94
CA ASP A 28 -7.14 15.89 4.46
C ASP A 28 -7.21 15.76 2.92
N VAL A 29 -8.40 15.53 2.39
CA VAL A 29 -8.64 15.40 0.94
C VAL A 29 -8.27 16.67 0.18
N ALA A 30 -8.48 17.86 0.77
CA ALA A 30 -8.16 19.13 0.11
C ALA A 30 -6.64 19.30 -0.05
N ALA A 31 -5.87 18.95 0.97
CA ALA A 31 -4.41 18.94 0.91
C ALA A 31 -3.89 17.90 -0.10
N TYR A 32 -4.46 16.69 -0.09
CA TYR A 32 -4.05 15.67 -1.07
C TYR A 32 -4.32 16.07 -2.51
N ARG A 33 -5.40 16.78 -2.82
CA ARG A 33 -5.67 17.27 -4.18
C ARG A 33 -4.56 18.15 -4.73
N GLN A 34 -3.87 18.89 -3.87
CA GLN A 34 -2.71 19.72 -4.28
C GLN A 34 -1.52 18.81 -4.65
N VAL A 35 -1.27 17.77 -3.84
CA VAL A 35 -0.25 16.75 -4.14
C VAL A 35 -0.59 16.01 -5.43
N GLN A 36 -1.82 15.57 -5.59
CA GLN A 36 -2.32 14.88 -6.78
C GLN A 36 -2.11 15.73 -8.06
N SER A 37 -2.41 17.01 -7.97
CA SER A 37 -2.18 17.96 -9.07
C SER A 37 -0.69 18.09 -9.42
N LYS A 38 0.17 18.17 -8.41
CA LYS A 38 1.63 18.25 -8.57
C LYS A 38 2.21 16.97 -9.21
N LEU A 39 1.73 15.81 -8.80
CA LEU A 39 2.13 14.51 -9.35
C LEU A 39 1.55 14.22 -10.75
N GLY A 40 0.49 14.92 -11.14
CA GLY A 40 -0.23 14.64 -12.39
C GLY A 40 -0.93 13.27 -12.37
N THR A 41 -1.34 12.78 -11.19
CA THR A 41 -2.13 11.56 -11.03
C THR A 41 -3.63 11.87 -11.08
N GLN A 42 -4.45 10.94 -11.55
CA GLN A 42 -5.90 11.09 -11.62
C GLN A 42 -6.61 10.07 -10.77
N ARG A 43 -5.94 8.95 -10.47
CA ARG A 43 -6.45 7.87 -9.60
C ARG A 43 -5.66 7.77 -8.32
N VAL A 44 -6.31 7.25 -7.30
CA VAL A 44 -5.69 7.10 -5.98
C VAL A 44 -6.22 5.90 -5.23
N VAL A 45 -5.36 5.29 -4.40
CA VAL A 45 -5.76 4.26 -3.43
C VAL A 45 -5.46 4.75 -2.02
N ILE A 46 -6.52 4.89 -1.23
CA ILE A 46 -6.48 5.41 0.13
C ILE A 46 -6.44 4.23 1.09
N VAL A 47 -5.41 4.18 1.92
CA VAL A 47 -5.26 3.14 2.95
C VAL A 47 -5.65 3.71 4.29
N THR A 48 -6.56 3.07 5.01
CA THR A 48 -7.03 3.54 6.31
C THR A 48 -5.84 3.72 7.27
N PRO A 49 -5.64 4.94 7.82
CA PRO A 49 -4.57 5.22 8.77
C PRO A 49 -4.79 4.49 10.08
N ARG A 50 -3.69 4.08 10.71
CA ARG A 50 -3.70 3.31 11.96
C ARG A 50 -4.44 4.01 13.11
N VAL A 51 -4.43 5.35 13.15
CA VAL A 51 -5.09 6.12 14.21
C VAL A 51 -6.60 5.84 14.32
N TYR A 52 -7.23 5.41 13.24
CA TYR A 52 -8.65 5.07 13.22
C TYR A 52 -8.95 3.60 13.53
N GLY A 53 -7.92 2.80 13.86
CA GLY A 53 -8.11 1.38 14.17
C GLY A 53 -8.80 0.63 13.04
N THR A 54 -9.96 0.02 13.34
CA THR A 54 -10.82 -0.69 12.38
C THR A 54 -11.97 0.18 11.82
N ASP A 55 -12.01 1.47 12.17
CA ASP A 55 -13.00 2.40 11.62
C ASP A 55 -12.53 2.95 10.26
N ASN A 56 -13.23 2.59 9.21
CA ASN A 56 -12.90 2.95 7.84
C ASN A 56 -13.69 4.15 7.31
N ALA A 57 -14.43 4.85 8.16
CA ALA A 57 -15.32 5.95 7.75
C ALA A 57 -14.55 7.08 7.04
N VAL A 58 -13.35 7.45 7.53
CA VAL A 58 -12.49 8.47 6.90
C VAL A 58 -12.10 8.07 5.47
N THR A 59 -11.78 6.80 5.27
CA THR A 59 -11.38 6.28 3.95
C THR A 59 -12.55 6.27 2.97
N VAL A 60 -13.73 5.82 3.41
CA VAL A 60 -14.95 5.81 2.60
C VAL A 60 -15.38 7.23 2.25
N ASP A 61 -15.31 8.15 3.21
CA ASP A 61 -15.64 9.56 2.95
C ASP A 61 -14.66 10.21 1.96
N ALA A 62 -13.37 9.93 2.10
CA ALA A 62 -12.36 10.41 1.15
C ALA A 62 -12.59 9.86 -0.28
N ILE A 63 -12.98 8.60 -0.43
CA ILE A 63 -13.37 8.03 -1.73
C ILE A 63 -14.57 8.77 -2.30
N ARG A 64 -15.60 9.04 -1.47
CA ARG A 64 -16.78 9.81 -1.88
C ARG A 64 -16.43 11.21 -2.37
N GLN A 65 -15.53 11.90 -1.69
CA GLN A 65 -15.07 13.24 -2.05
C GLN A 65 -14.23 13.26 -3.34
N LEU A 66 -13.39 12.25 -3.56
CA LEU A 66 -12.50 12.13 -4.75
C LEU A 66 -13.21 11.51 -5.95
N GLY A 67 -14.34 10.86 -5.71
CA GLY A 67 -15.14 10.17 -6.71
C GLY A 67 -14.74 8.71 -6.89
N ILE A 68 -15.73 7.82 -6.78
CA ILE A 68 -15.53 6.37 -6.80
C ILE A 68 -14.89 5.85 -8.11
N ASP A 69 -15.04 6.57 -9.23
CA ASP A 69 -14.42 6.20 -10.50
C ASP A 69 -12.90 6.38 -10.47
N ASN A 70 -12.41 7.28 -9.60
CA ASN A 70 -11.00 7.66 -9.52
C ASN A 70 -10.33 7.26 -8.18
N ALA A 71 -11.11 6.84 -7.20
CA ALA A 71 -10.60 6.48 -5.89
C ALA A 71 -11.03 5.08 -5.47
N ARG A 72 -10.12 4.37 -4.79
CA ARG A 72 -10.37 3.09 -4.12
C ARG A 72 -9.80 3.14 -2.71
N GLY A 73 -10.24 2.20 -1.88
CA GLY A 73 -9.76 2.11 -0.51
C GLY A 73 -9.24 0.73 -0.14
N VAL A 74 -8.36 0.75 0.86
CA VAL A 74 -7.90 -0.44 1.59
C VAL A 74 -8.26 -0.25 3.05
N ALA A 75 -9.10 -1.12 3.57
CA ALA A 75 -9.65 -1.06 4.92
C ALA A 75 -8.75 -1.79 5.94
N VAL A 76 -8.98 -1.51 7.23
CA VAL A 76 -8.58 -2.36 8.34
C VAL A 76 -9.85 -2.93 8.93
N LEU A 77 -9.99 -4.25 8.97
CA LEU A 77 -11.22 -4.90 9.42
C LEU A 77 -11.12 -5.37 10.87
N ASP A 78 -12.25 -5.25 11.58
CA ASP A 78 -12.45 -5.94 12.82
C ASP A 78 -12.59 -7.45 12.56
N PRO A 79 -12.08 -8.35 13.44
CA PRO A 79 -12.32 -9.79 13.33
C PRO A 79 -13.80 -10.18 13.23
N ASP A 80 -14.67 -9.42 13.91
CA ASP A 80 -16.10 -9.67 13.99
C ASP A 80 -16.91 -8.91 12.92
N VAL A 81 -16.24 -8.33 11.90
CA VAL A 81 -16.91 -7.62 10.81
C VAL A 81 -18.06 -8.44 10.21
N THR A 82 -19.23 -7.84 10.05
CA THR A 82 -20.42 -8.49 9.49
C THR A 82 -20.42 -8.47 7.95
N ASP A 83 -21.25 -9.30 7.33
CA ASP A 83 -21.40 -9.30 5.86
C ASP A 83 -22.04 -8.01 5.37
N ASP A 84 -22.98 -7.41 6.12
CA ASP A 84 -23.58 -6.13 5.80
C ASP A 84 -22.55 -4.99 5.82
N GLU A 85 -21.60 -5.01 6.77
CA GLU A 85 -20.49 -4.05 6.81
C GLU A 85 -19.54 -4.25 5.63
N LEU A 86 -19.20 -5.48 5.29
CA LEU A 86 -18.39 -5.78 4.10
C LEU A 86 -19.06 -5.30 2.81
N ASP A 87 -20.36 -5.50 2.68
CA ASP A 87 -21.16 -5.03 1.55
C ASP A 87 -21.16 -3.49 1.46
N ALA A 88 -21.35 -2.81 2.61
CA ALA A 88 -21.29 -1.36 2.68
C ALA A 88 -19.92 -0.81 2.27
N LEU A 89 -18.83 -1.41 2.77
CA LEU A 89 -17.47 -1.06 2.40
C LEU A 89 -17.19 -1.31 0.91
N ASN A 90 -17.68 -2.43 0.36
CA ASN A 90 -17.52 -2.75 -1.06
C ASN A 90 -18.24 -1.71 -1.95
N LYS A 91 -19.48 -1.34 -1.60
CA LYS A 91 -20.22 -0.26 -2.26
C LYS A 91 -19.53 1.10 -2.10
N GLY A 92 -18.87 1.32 -0.95
CA GLY A 92 -18.06 2.50 -0.66
C GLY A 92 -16.72 2.58 -1.40
N GLY A 93 -16.37 1.59 -2.22
CA GLY A 93 -15.16 1.61 -3.04
C GLY A 93 -13.93 0.93 -2.40
N ILE A 94 -14.11 0.24 -1.28
CA ILE A 94 -13.03 -0.59 -0.71
C ILE A 94 -12.77 -1.79 -1.64
N ARG A 95 -11.50 -2.13 -1.85
CA ARG A 95 -11.05 -3.23 -2.73
C ARG A 95 -9.95 -4.08 -2.10
N GLY A 96 -9.64 -3.87 -0.84
CA GLY A 96 -8.68 -4.67 -0.10
C GLY A 96 -8.69 -4.41 1.38
N ILE A 97 -7.96 -5.23 2.11
CA ILE A 97 -7.72 -5.06 3.55
C ILE A 97 -6.23 -5.04 3.83
N ARG A 98 -5.80 -4.34 4.89
CA ARG A 98 -4.39 -4.23 5.28
C ARG A 98 -4.13 -4.84 6.64
N PHE A 99 -3.07 -5.63 6.71
CA PHE A 99 -2.46 -6.10 7.95
C PHE A 99 -1.13 -5.39 8.19
N THR A 100 -1.12 -4.43 9.12
CA THR A 100 0.08 -3.71 9.55
C THR A 100 0.70 -4.43 10.73
N LEU A 101 1.44 -5.50 10.47
CA LEU A 101 2.09 -6.35 11.45
C LEU A 101 3.60 -6.09 11.59
N TYR A 102 4.12 -5.09 10.89
CA TYR A 102 5.52 -4.66 10.99
C TYR A 102 5.95 -4.42 12.45
N THR A 103 5.06 -3.84 13.27
CA THR A 103 5.17 -3.76 14.72
C THR A 103 3.95 -4.47 15.30
N ALA A 104 4.03 -5.78 15.46
CA ALA A 104 2.89 -6.64 15.80
C ALA A 104 2.21 -6.25 17.13
N GLN A 105 2.97 -5.74 18.12
CA GLN A 105 2.44 -5.30 19.41
C GLN A 105 1.42 -4.16 19.31
N ASN A 106 1.44 -3.44 18.20
CA ASN A 106 0.59 -2.28 17.96
C ASN A 106 -0.42 -2.52 16.83
N ALA A 107 -0.55 -3.75 16.38
CA ALA A 107 -1.47 -4.09 15.30
C ALA A 107 -2.93 -4.08 15.81
N ALA A 108 -3.85 -3.60 14.97
CA ALA A 108 -5.28 -3.70 15.27
C ALA A 108 -5.77 -5.16 15.22
N VAL A 109 -5.11 -5.99 14.39
CA VAL A 109 -5.48 -7.40 14.14
C VAL A 109 -4.20 -8.23 14.03
N GLY A 110 -4.14 -9.37 14.71
CA GLY A 110 -2.96 -10.25 14.76
C GLY A 110 -2.80 -11.17 13.55
N PHE A 111 -1.71 -11.94 13.53
CA PHE A 111 -1.42 -12.92 12.48
C PHE A 111 -2.46 -14.04 12.38
N ASP A 112 -3.07 -14.41 13.50
CA ASP A 112 -4.13 -15.42 13.59
C ASP A 112 -5.38 -15.08 12.78
N MET A 113 -5.62 -13.79 12.56
CA MET A 113 -6.76 -13.30 11.79
C MET A 113 -6.48 -13.08 10.31
N VAL A 114 -5.23 -13.20 9.85
CA VAL A 114 -4.87 -12.97 8.45
C VAL A 114 -5.61 -13.94 7.52
N GLU A 115 -5.52 -15.23 7.79
CA GLU A 115 -6.16 -16.25 6.94
C GLU A 115 -7.71 -16.21 7.03
N PRO A 116 -8.34 -16.14 8.22
CA PRO A 116 -9.79 -16.01 8.32
C PRO A 116 -10.37 -14.81 7.57
N LEU A 117 -9.81 -13.61 7.76
CA LEU A 117 -10.27 -12.41 7.06
C LEU A 117 -9.95 -12.46 5.55
N ALA A 118 -8.79 -13.00 5.16
CA ALA A 118 -8.45 -13.18 3.75
C ALA A 118 -9.45 -14.09 3.01
N ARG A 119 -9.97 -15.12 3.67
CA ARG A 119 -11.02 -15.99 3.09
C ARG A 119 -12.30 -15.22 2.84
N ARG A 120 -12.76 -14.41 3.80
CA ARG A 120 -13.98 -13.62 3.66
C ARG A 120 -13.89 -12.60 2.52
N VAL A 121 -12.76 -11.86 2.44
CA VAL A 121 -12.61 -10.81 1.42
C VAL A 121 -12.28 -11.35 0.03
N ALA A 122 -11.76 -12.58 -0.07
CA ALA A 122 -11.53 -13.23 -1.36
C ALA A 122 -12.83 -13.43 -2.15
N GLU A 123 -13.96 -13.68 -1.47
CA GLU A 123 -15.29 -13.83 -2.09
C GLU A 123 -15.77 -12.53 -2.75
N LEU A 124 -15.31 -11.38 -2.23
CA LEU A 124 -15.55 -10.05 -2.80
C LEU A 124 -14.54 -9.67 -3.92
N GLY A 125 -13.56 -10.54 -4.19
CA GLY A 125 -12.47 -10.26 -5.12
C GLY A 125 -11.44 -9.24 -4.61
N TRP A 126 -11.45 -8.94 -3.30
CA TRP A 126 -10.52 -8.00 -2.70
C TRP A 126 -9.13 -8.61 -2.52
N HIS A 127 -8.12 -7.76 -2.43
CA HIS A 127 -6.76 -8.16 -2.10
C HIS A 127 -6.45 -8.00 -0.61
N VAL A 128 -5.39 -8.67 -0.17
CA VAL A 128 -4.81 -8.53 1.17
C VAL A 128 -3.49 -7.78 1.05
N GLN A 129 -3.40 -6.62 1.69
CA GLN A 129 -2.19 -5.80 1.71
C GLN A 129 -1.40 -6.09 2.98
N LEU A 130 -0.11 -6.36 2.83
CA LEU A 130 0.78 -6.85 3.88
C LEU A 130 1.90 -5.85 4.14
N HIS A 131 1.83 -5.16 5.28
CA HIS A 131 2.92 -4.35 5.80
C HIS A 131 3.65 -5.14 6.89
N TRP A 132 4.50 -6.04 6.44
CA TRP A 132 5.28 -6.98 7.24
C TRP A 132 6.77 -6.71 7.10
N THR A 133 7.58 -7.20 8.04
CA THR A 133 9.04 -7.23 7.84
C THR A 133 9.43 -8.34 6.87
N ALA A 134 10.62 -8.25 6.30
CA ALA A 134 11.16 -9.30 5.44
C ALA A 134 11.29 -10.64 6.19
N GLU A 135 11.65 -10.60 7.48
CA GLU A 135 11.75 -11.77 8.34
C GLU A 135 10.37 -12.42 8.54
N GLN A 136 9.32 -11.62 8.80
CA GLN A 136 7.94 -12.11 8.94
C GLN A 136 7.45 -12.78 7.64
N ILE A 137 7.83 -12.27 6.48
CA ILE A 137 7.53 -12.91 5.19
C ILE A 137 8.13 -14.31 5.11
N VAL A 138 9.37 -14.48 5.57
CA VAL A 138 10.05 -15.79 5.61
C VAL A 138 9.38 -16.71 6.64
N GLU A 139 9.15 -16.20 7.85
CA GLU A 139 8.54 -16.97 8.93
C GLU A 139 7.15 -17.49 8.57
N HIS A 140 6.36 -16.69 7.86
CA HIS A 140 4.98 -17.00 7.51
C HIS A 140 4.81 -17.43 6.04
N GLU A 141 5.85 -17.92 5.36
CA GLU A 141 5.78 -18.38 3.96
C GLU A 141 4.64 -19.40 3.75
N ALA A 142 4.49 -20.35 4.67
CA ALA A 142 3.42 -21.35 4.59
C ALA A 142 2.01 -20.73 4.66
N LEU A 143 1.81 -19.69 5.46
CA LEU A 143 0.57 -18.93 5.50
C LEU A 143 0.31 -18.23 4.16
N LEU A 144 1.32 -17.52 3.61
CA LEU A 144 1.19 -16.83 2.32
C LEU A 144 0.77 -17.77 1.19
N HIS A 145 1.27 -19.01 1.19
CA HIS A 145 0.85 -20.02 0.21
C HIS A 145 -0.60 -20.48 0.36
N ARG A 146 -1.21 -20.36 1.54
CA ARG A 146 -2.61 -20.77 1.78
C ARG A 146 -3.62 -19.66 1.55
N LEU A 147 -3.21 -18.38 1.55
CA LEU A 147 -4.15 -17.27 1.39
C LEU A 147 -4.91 -17.37 0.05
N PRO A 148 -6.23 -17.32 0.03
CA PRO A 148 -7.02 -17.44 -1.20
C PRO A 148 -7.08 -16.11 -1.98
N ALA A 149 -6.85 -14.98 -1.32
CA ALA A 149 -6.86 -13.64 -1.91
C ALA A 149 -5.52 -13.29 -2.57
N LYS A 150 -5.54 -12.37 -3.54
CA LYS A 150 -4.33 -11.73 -4.04
C LYS A 150 -3.65 -10.96 -2.92
N MET A 151 -2.33 -10.98 -2.89
CA MET A 151 -1.52 -10.27 -1.89
C MET A 151 -0.89 -9.02 -2.49
N VAL A 152 -0.73 -7.98 -1.68
CA VAL A 152 0.02 -6.77 -2.03
C VAL A 152 1.05 -6.52 -0.94
N PHE A 153 2.32 -6.61 -1.27
CA PHE A 153 3.40 -6.34 -0.33
C PHE A 153 3.76 -4.85 -0.35
N ASP A 154 3.64 -4.20 0.79
CA ASP A 154 3.98 -2.78 0.94
C ASP A 154 5.49 -2.54 0.83
N HIS A 155 5.85 -1.36 0.35
CA HIS A 155 7.20 -0.78 0.42
C HIS A 155 8.30 -1.76 0.01
N ARG A 156 8.21 -2.33 -1.22
CA ARG A 156 9.20 -3.29 -1.78
C ARG A 156 9.37 -4.55 -0.93
N ALA A 157 8.28 -4.98 -0.23
CA ALA A 157 8.29 -6.09 0.73
C ALA A 157 9.22 -5.84 1.94
N ARG A 158 9.50 -4.58 2.30
CA ARG A 158 10.34 -4.15 3.43
C ARG A 158 11.70 -4.87 3.49
N LEU A 159 12.27 -5.17 2.31
CA LEU A 159 13.59 -5.79 2.22
C LEU A 159 14.65 -4.83 2.77
N PRO A 160 15.54 -5.27 3.69
CA PRO A 160 16.63 -4.43 4.17
C PRO A 160 17.57 -4.03 3.04
N SER A 161 17.94 -2.73 2.94
CA SER A 161 18.79 -2.22 1.86
C SER A 161 20.13 -2.95 1.75
N LYS A 162 20.73 -3.35 2.89
CA LYS A 162 22.01 -4.09 2.96
C LYS A 162 21.96 -5.48 2.31
N ASP A 163 20.81 -6.15 2.36
CA ASP A 163 20.63 -7.51 1.86
C ASP A 163 19.97 -7.52 0.46
N GLY A 164 19.02 -6.62 0.27
CA GLY A 164 18.31 -6.43 -1.00
C GLY A 164 17.73 -7.75 -1.53
N VAL A 165 18.03 -8.06 -2.77
CA VAL A 165 17.55 -9.28 -3.46
C VAL A 165 18.13 -10.59 -2.92
N ARG A 166 19.18 -10.52 -2.09
CA ARG A 166 19.77 -11.72 -1.45
C ARG A 166 18.95 -12.19 -0.25
N HIS A 167 18.09 -11.34 0.29
CA HIS A 167 17.19 -11.73 1.37
C HIS A 167 16.19 -12.80 0.88
N ALA A 168 15.93 -13.84 1.69
CA ALA A 168 15.06 -14.95 1.30
C ALA A 168 13.64 -14.50 0.93
N ALA A 169 13.12 -13.45 1.58
CA ALA A 169 11.81 -12.88 1.29
C ALA A 169 11.67 -12.42 -0.18
N PHE A 170 12.75 -11.93 -0.83
CA PHE A 170 12.70 -11.58 -2.25
C PHE A 170 12.29 -12.78 -3.11
N GLY A 171 12.92 -13.92 -2.89
CA GLY A 171 12.61 -15.15 -3.62
C GLY A 171 11.18 -15.64 -3.37
N ILE A 172 10.70 -15.55 -2.13
CA ILE A 172 9.33 -15.94 -1.75
C ILE A 172 8.31 -15.06 -2.47
N VAL A 173 8.43 -13.74 -2.33
CA VAL A 173 7.48 -12.78 -2.93
C VAL A 173 7.52 -12.86 -4.45
N ARG A 174 8.72 -13.01 -5.05
CA ARG A 174 8.86 -13.20 -6.49
C ARG A 174 8.10 -14.44 -6.99
N ARG A 175 8.27 -15.60 -6.36
CA ARG A 175 7.53 -16.82 -6.75
C ARG A 175 6.02 -16.62 -6.66
N LEU A 176 5.53 -15.94 -5.65
CA LEU A 176 4.10 -15.61 -5.51
C LEU A 176 3.63 -14.65 -6.61
N ALA A 177 4.46 -13.68 -6.99
CA ALA A 177 4.17 -12.75 -8.08
C ALA A 177 4.19 -13.42 -9.46
N ASP A 178 5.19 -14.29 -9.73
CA ASP A 178 5.28 -15.10 -10.95
C ASP A 178 4.04 -16.03 -11.10
N ALA A 179 3.52 -16.53 -9.97
CA ALA A 179 2.27 -17.31 -9.94
C ALA A 179 0.99 -16.45 -10.07
N GLY A 180 1.12 -15.14 -10.24
CA GLY A 180 -0.02 -14.21 -10.37
C GLY A 180 -0.75 -13.88 -9.06
N ARG A 181 -0.21 -14.30 -7.92
CA ARG A 181 -0.84 -14.21 -6.59
C ARG A 181 -0.40 -12.99 -5.78
N ALA A 182 0.73 -12.36 -6.14
CA ALA A 182 1.25 -11.24 -5.39
C ALA A 182 1.56 -10.03 -6.27
N TRP A 183 1.51 -8.87 -5.62
CA TRP A 183 1.86 -7.55 -6.15
C TRP A 183 2.81 -6.87 -5.17
N ILE A 184 3.65 -5.96 -5.65
CA ILE A 184 4.60 -5.22 -4.82
C ILE A 184 4.40 -3.72 -5.05
N LYS A 185 4.35 -2.94 -3.97
CA LYS A 185 4.32 -1.48 -4.03
C LYS A 185 5.73 -0.90 -4.02
N LEU A 186 6.06 -0.14 -5.04
CA LEU A 186 7.25 0.70 -5.09
C LEU A 186 6.91 2.04 -4.39
N SER A 187 7.03 2.09 -3.07
CA SER A 187 6.67 3.23 -2.22
C SER A 187 7.61 3.35 -1.01
N GLY A 188 7.65 4.50 -0.35
CA GLY A 188 8.34 4.72 0.91
C GLY A 188 9.82 4.32 0.93
N PRO A 189 10.70 4.80 0.02
CA PRO A 189 12.12 4.42 0.03
C PRO A 189 12.82 4.77 1.34
N TYR A 190 12.39 5.83 1.99
CA TYR A 190 12.91 6.30 3.27
C TYR A 190 12.77 5.30 4.42
N LEU A 191 11.82 4.36 4.34
CA LEU A 191 11.55 3.41 5.43
C LEU A 191 12.67 2.38 5.63
N ASP A 192 13.45 2.07 4.59
CA ASP A 192 14.44 1.00 4.60
C ASP A 192 15.82 1.48 4.13
N SER A 193 15.96 2.76 3.72
CA SER A 193 17.23 3.34 3.29
C SER A 193 18.11 3.67 4.49
N ALA A 194 19.36 3.24 4.44
CA ALA A 194 20.43 3.68 5.32
C ALA A 194 21.15 4.93 4.79
N ALA A 195 21.07 5.19 3.48
CA ALA A 195 21.69 6.34 2.84
C ALA A 195 20.92 7.65 3.06
N GLY A 196 19.60 7.56 3.24
CA GLY A 196 18.74 8.70 3.53
C GLY A 196 18.52 9.65 2.35
N LEU A 197 17.73 10.72 2.60
CA LEU A 197 17.33 11.70 1.59
C LEU A 197 18.54 12.44 0.96
N GLY A 198 19.57 12.74 1.75
CA GLY A 198 20.77 13.44 1.27
C GLY A 198 21.51 12.72 0.15
N ASN A 199 21.41 11.39 0.12
CA ASN A 199 21.94 10.52 -0.94
C ASN A 199 20.82 9.96 -1.83
N ARG A 200 19.67 10.59 -1.91
CA ARG A 200 18.55 10.22 -2.80
C ARG A 200 18.06 8.80 -2.63
N TYR A 201 18.26 8.20 -1.45
CA TYR A 201 17.94 6.77 -1.19
C TYR A 201 18.62 5.81 -2.17
N ASP A 202 19.87 6.08 -2.58
CA ASP A 202 20.58 5.32 -3.62
C ASP A 202 20.73 3.83 -3.30
N ASP A 203 20.82 3.49 -2.02
CA ASP A 203 20.91 2.11 -1.53
C ASP A 203 19.63 1.29 -1.78
N ILE A 204 18.50 1.96 -2.08
CA ILE A 204 17.23 1.31 -2.44
C ILE A 204 17.15 1.00 -3.95
N THR A 205 17.82 1.79 -4.78
CA THR A 205 17.73 1.72 -6.24
C THR A 205 18.03 0.32 -6.81
N PRO A 206 19.08 -0.41 -6.40
CA PRO A 206 19.34 -1.75 -6.95
C PRO A 206 18.19 -2.73 -6.71
N MET A 207 17.57 -2.68 -5.54
CA MET A 207 16.44 -3.55 -5.18
C MET A 207 15.17 -3.16 -5.96
N ALA A 208 14.88 -1.86 -6.09
CA ALA A 208 13.73 -1.37 -6.85
C ALA A 208 13.84 -1.76 -8.34
N ARG A 209 15.01 -1.59 -8.94
CA ARG A 209 15.30 -2.06 -10.32
C ARG A 209 15.15 -3.57 -10.46
N ALA A 210 15.61 -4.34 -9.49
CA ALA A 210 15.45 -5.79 -9.51
C ALA A 210 13.97 -6.21 -9.51
N TRP A 211 13.10 -5.52 -8.74
CA TRP A 211 11.66 -5.76 -8.82
C TRP A 211 11.10 -5.41 -10.20
N VAL A 212 11.49 -4.27 -10.78
CA VAL A 212 11.05 -3.85 -12.11
C VAL A 212 11.46 -4.87 -13.19
N GLN A 213 12.66 -5.41 -13.09
CA GLN A 213 13.14 -6.44 -14.02
C GLN A 213 12.47 -7.80 -13.83
N ALA A 214 12.21 -8.18 -12.56
CA ALA A 214 11.70 -9.51 -12.24
C ALA A 214 10.20 -9.67 -12.54
N VAL A 215 9.38 -8.69 -12.17
CA VAL A 215 7.91 -8.83 -12.18
C VAL A 215 7.18 -7.54 -12.58
N PRO A 216 7.47 -6.95 -13.75
CA PRO A 216 6.97 -5.63 -14.16
C PRO A 216 5.44 -5.54 -14.20
N GLU A 217 4.73 -6.66 -14.45
CA GLU A 217 3.28 -6.71 -14.46
C GLU A 217 2.65 -6.82 -13.06
N ARG A 218 3.45 -6.86 -12.01
CA ARG A 218 3.00 -7.03 -10.61
C ARG A 218 3.45 -5.88 -9.72
N LEU A 219 3.78 -4.75 -10.31
CA LEU A 219 4.22 -3.57 -9.57
C LEU A 219 3.19 -2.46 -9.65
N VAL A 220 3.02 -1.75 -8.55
CA VAL A 220 2.32 -0.47 -8.48
C VAL A 220 3.18 0.54 -7.73
N TRP A 221 3.01 1.83 -8.03
CA TRP A 221 3.71 2.91 -7.33
C TRP A 221 2.76 3.65 -6.39
N GLY A 222 3.27 4.17 -5.29
CA GLY A 222 2.55 5.05 -4.37
C GLY A 222 3.48 6.03 -3.66
N SER A 223 3.00 7.24 -3.45
CA SER A 223 3.74 8.29 -2.74
C SER A 223 3.96 7.93 -1.27
N ASP A 224 3.01 7.26 -0.65
CA ASP A 224 2.89 7.04 0.80
C ASP A 224 2.67 8.36 1.57
N TRP A 225 2.10 9.36 0.87
CA TRP A 225 1.70 10.62 1.48
C TRP A 225 0.73 10.39 2.66
N PRO A 226 0.85 11.07 3.79
CA PRO A 226 1.69 12.21 4.11
C PRO A 226 3.01 11.86 4.83
N HIS A 227 3.62 10.68 4.57
CA HIS A 227 4.92 10.28 5.12
C HIS A 227 4.98 10.30 6.65
N VAL A 228 4.06 9.58 7.27
CA VAL A 228 3.75 9.67 8.71
C VAL A 228 4.97 9.50 9.61
N THR A 229 5.89 8.61 9.23
CA THR A 229 7.09 8.27 10.01
C THR A 229 8.19 9.33 9.92
N GLU A 230 8.13 10.22 8.92
CA GLU A 230 9.21 11.15 8.63
C GLU A 230 9.00 12.49 9.35
N THR A 231 10.01 12.96 10.05
CA THR A 231 10.04 14.32 10.63
C THR A 231 10.16 15.37 9.50
N HIS A 232 11.07 15.13 8.56
CA HIS A 232 11.23 15.94 7.35
C HIS A 232 10.56 15.22 6.19
N LYS A 233 9.38 15.71 5.78
CA LYS A 233 8.60 15.09 4.72
C LYS A 233 9.34 15.15 3.39
N PRO A 234 9.54 14.03 2.69
CA PRO A 234 10.09 14.05 1.34
C PRO A 234 9.15 14.75 0.37
N ASP A 235 9.70 15.29 -0.70
CA ASP A 235 8.90 15.85 -1.79
C ASP A 235 8.29 14.72 -2.63
N ASP A 236 6.96 14.69 -2.78
CA ASP A 236 6.25 13.65 -3.52
C ASP A 236 6.65 13.59 -5.00
N ALA A 237 6.94 14.74 -5.64
CA ALA A 237 7.42 14.76 -7.02
C ALA A 237 8.79 14.11 -7.13
N PHE A 238 9.68 14.38 -6.18
CA PHE A 238 10.97 13.70 -6.11
C PHE A 238 10.82 12.17 -5.95
N LEU A 239 9.86 11.71 -5.13
CA LEU A 239 9.59 10.27 -4.99
C LEU A 239 9.06 9.65 -6.30
N LEU A 240 8.29 10.41 -7.09
CA LEU A 240 7.87 9.97 -8.42
C LEU A 240 9.03 9.96 -9.42
N ASP A 241 9.95 10.93 -9.33
CA ASP A 241 11.15 10.95 -10.17
C ASP A 241 12.05 9.73 -9.93
N LEU A 242 12.13 9.22 -8.69
CA LEU A 242 12.84 7.97 -8.41
C LEU A 242 12.26 6.77 -9.18
N LEU A 243 10.95 6.75 -9.45
CA LEU A 243 10.38 5.70 -10.29
C LEU A 243 10.97 5.73 -11.72
N ALA A 244 11.26 6.91 -12.26
CA ALA A 244 11.90 7.02 -13.57
C ALA A 244 13.34 6.47 -13.56
N GLU A 245 14.03 6.58 -12.44
CA GLU A 245 15.36 5.98 -12.25
C GLU A 245 15.29 4.44 -12.08
N TRP A 246 14.22 3.94 -11.45
CA TRP A 246 14.03 2.51 -11.22
C TRP A 246 13.51 1.77 -12.44
N ALA A 247 12.61 2.42 -13.20
CA ALA A 247 11.97 1.92 -14.41
C ALA A 247 12.34 2.86 -15.57
N GLU A 248 13.49 2.65 -16.18
CA GLU A 248 14.04 3.52 -17.25
C GLU A 248 13.18 3.50 -18.51
N ASP A 249 12.47 2.41 -18.77
CA ASP A 249 11.57 2.26 -19.92
C ASP A 249 10.20 2.91 -19.65
N ASP A 250 9.75 3.76 -20.60
CA ASP A 250 8.46 4.44 -20.53
C ASP A 250 7.27 3.47 -20.45
N ALA A 251 7.34 2.34 -21.17
CA ALA A 251 6.29 1.33 -21.13
C ALA A 251 6.20 0.64 -19.75
N ALA A 252 7.34 0.44 -19.09
CA ALA A 252 7.36 -0.07 -17.73
C ALA A 252 6.72 0.93 -16.75
N ARG A 253 7.04 2.23 -16.87
CA ARG A 253 6.41 3.28 -16.04
C ARG A 253 4.91 3.39 -16.27
N GLU A 254 4.48 3.37 -17.53
CA GLU A 254 3.04 3.38 -17.88
C GLU A 254 2.34 2.17 -17.27
N ARG A 255 2.95 1.00 -17.33
CA ARG A 255 2.42 -0.22 -16.73
C ARG A 255 2.26 -0.06 -15.21
N ILE A 256 3.29 0.40 -14.52
CA ILE A 256 3.31 0.56 -13.06
C ILE A 256 2.31 1.64 -12.58
N LEU A 257 2.17 2.73 -13.34
CA LEU A 257 1.33 3.85 -12.94
C LEU A 257 -0.12 3.76 -13.45
N VAL A 258 -0.39 3.01 -14.50
CA VAL A 258 -1.70 3.03 -15.17
C VAL A 258 -2.32 1.65 -15.29
N THR A 259 -1.69 0.73 -16.00
CA THR A 259 -2.31 -0.56 -16.34
C THR A 259 -2.42 -1.45 -15.11
N ASN A 260 -1.34 -1.60 -14.36
CA ASN A 260 -1.29 -2.46 -13.19
C ASN A 260 -2.26 -2.01 -12.09
N PRO A 261 -2.32 -0.72 -11.70
CA PRO A 261 -3.32 -0.27 -10.73
C PRO A 261 -4.77 -0.48 -11.21
N ALA A 262 -5.03 -0.32 -12.52
CA ALA A 262 -6.36 -0.57 -13.06
C ALA A 262 -6.78 -2.03 -12.85
N VAL A 263 -5.89 -2.97 -13.14
CA VAL A 263 -6.12 -4.41 -12.95
C VAL A 263 -6.25 -4.78 -11.47
N LEU A 264 -5.35 -4.26 -10.61
CA LEU A 264 -5.32 -4.63 -9.20
C LEU A 264 -6.53 -4.10 -8.44
N TYR A 265 -6.89 -2.83 -8.65
CA TYR A 265 -7.91 -2.13 -7.87
C TYR A 265 -9.27 -2.04 -8.58
N GLY A 266 -9.40 -2.59 -9.79
CA GLY A 266 -10.65 -2.61 -10.53
C GLY A 266 -11.09 -1.21 -11.01
N PHE A 267 -10.16 -0.40 -11.49
CA PHE A 267 -10.51 0.82 -12.22
C PHE A 267 -10.87 0.48 -13.67
N ALA A 268 -11.74 1.29 -14.28
CA ALA A 268 -12.02 1.18 -15.71
C ALA A 268 -10.72 1.41 -16.52
N ILE A 269 -10.48 0.61 -17.55
CA ILE A 269 -9.31 0.73 -18.44
C ILE A 269 -9.61 1.76 -19.51
#